data_c440b395bb40969a98081dcf03e78ee6
#
_entry.id   c440b395bb40969a98081dcf03e78ee6
#
_cell.length_a   1.000
_cell.length_b   1.000
_cell.length_c   1.000
_cell.angle_alpha   90.00
_cell.angle_beta   90.00
_cell.angle_gamma   90.00
#
_symmetry.space_group_name_H-M   'P 1'
#
loop_
_entity.id
_entity.type
_entity.pdbx_description
1 polymer ?
#
loop_
_entity_poly.entity_id
_entity_poly.type
_entity_poly.pdbx_seq_one_letter_code
_entity_poly.pdbx_strand_id
1 'polypeptide(L)'
;AIADEVRRRLLSLPGVGEHLQDHPALTLPGPFPIRPECVPGRTVHCPVMILAQSKQSPDEIDLHIYHGQRIEEGVWSVWIDISVQYSRSVGTVRLTSADPLAAPAIDHRHLSDPRDLEAMCDGAELAADLFDSAIVRQTMMAEPKARSWQNRDELRAFIRQNVSTMFHPSGTCKMGPAIDPLAVVDADARVHGVRGLRVVDASIFPQGPRGNTHGPTVASAEVVARRITDRTIPHQRV
;
A
#
# COMPACT_ATOMS: atom_id res chain seq x y z
N ALA A 1 -17.99 5.61 -36.08
CA ALA A 1 -18.40 7.02 -35.76
C ALA A 1 -18.38 7.28 -34.25
N ILE A 2 -19.12 6.55 -33.41
CA ILE A 2 -19.13 6.79 -31.93
C ILE A 2 -17.77 6.44 -31.31
N ALA A 3 -17.10 5.38 -31.74
CA ALA A 3 -15.79 4.99 -31.26
C ALA A 3 -14.69 6.01 -31.61
N ASP A 4 -14.80 6.72 -32.69
CA ASP A 4 -13.85 7.76 -33.10
C ASP A 4 -14.10 9.09 -32.37
N GLU A 5 -15.33 9.34 -31.95
CA GLU A 5 -15.71 10.53 -31.19
C GLU A 5 -15.31 10.42 -29.73
N VAL A 6 -15.39 9.23 -29.13
CA VAL A 6 -14.87 8.93 -27.76
C VAL A 6 -13.33 9.00 -27.73
N ARG A 7 -12.66 8.75 -28.85
CA ARG A 7 -11.20 8.92 -28.97
C ARG A 7 -10.75 10.39 -29.06
N ARG A 8 -11.65 11.34 -29.32
CA ARG A 8 -11.33 12.76 -29.21
C ARG A 8 -11.20 13.11 -27.75
N ARG A 9 -9.96 13.23 -27.28
CA ARG A 9 -9.66 13.75 -25.96
C ARG A 9 -10.29 15.14 -25.84
N LEU A 10 -11.39 15.23 -25.08
CA LEU A 10 -12.03 16.49 -24.76
C LEU A 10 -11.10 17.36 -23.91
N LEU A 11 -10.24 16.71 -23.12
CA LEU A 11 -9.26 17.32 -22.25
C LEU A 11 -8.09 16.35 -22.05
N SER A 12 -6.86 16.88 -22.08
CA SER A 12 -5.67 16.11 -21.71
C SER A 12 -5.35 16.35 -20.25
N LEU A 13 -5.46 15.30 -19.45
CA LEU A 13 -4.99 15.26 -18.04
C LEU A 13 -3.89 14.19 -17.95
N PRO A 14 -2.62 14.55 -18.19
CA PRO A 14 -1.53 13.58 -18.25
C PRO A 14 -1.30 12.84 -16.92
N GLY A 15 -1.75 13.41 -15.80
CA GLY A 15 -1.63 12.80 -14.47
C GLY A 15 -2.55 11.60 -14.22
N VAL A 16 -3.61 11.40 -15.04
CA VAL A 16 -4.52 10.26 -14.85
C VAL A 16 -3.80 8.94 -15.10
N GLY A 17 -3.79 8.08 -14.07
CA GLY A 17 -3.09 6.79 -14.09
C GLY A 17 -1.58 6.90 -13.86
N GLU A 18 -1.03 8.10 -13.70
CA GLU A 18 0.32 8.34 -13.20
C GLU A 18 0.37 8.28 -11.67
N HIS A 19 1.57 8.30 -11.12
CA HIS A 19 1.79 8.41 -9.69
C HIS A 19 1.12 7.29 -8.87
N LEU A 20 1.01 6.08 -9.42
CA LEU A 20 0.56 4.93 -8.64
C LEU A 20 1.55 4.68 -7.51
N GLN A 21 1.11 4.87 -6.28
CA GLN A 21 1.83 4.47 -5.08
C GLN A 21 1.10 3.33 -4.41
N ASP A 22 1.88 2.41 -3.82
CA ASP A 22 1.39 1.30 -3.03
C ASP A 22 2.46 0.93 -2.01
N HIS A 23 2.07 0.24 -0.97
CA HIS A 23 3.01 -0.28 0.01
C HIS A 23 3.55 -1.64 -0.45
N PRO A 24 4.83 -1.75 -0.81
CA PRO A 24 5.42 -3.05 -1.10
C PRO A 24 5.42 -3.91 0.15
N ALA A 25 5.08 -5.17 -0.02
CA ALA A 25 5.04 -6.16 1.04
C ALA A 25 5.91 -7.37 0.73
N LEU A 26 6.44 -7.99 1.76
CA LEU A 26 7.22 -9.22 1.71
C LEU A 26 6.73 -10.17 2.78
N THR A 27 6.39 -11.40 2.39
CA THR A 27 6.14 -12.48 3.33
C THR A 27 7.42 -13.29 3.51
N LEU A 28 7.87 -13.47 4.75
CA LEU A 28 9.02 -14.33 5.03
C LEU A 28 8.68 -15.80 4.78
N PRO A 29 9.68 -16.63 4.39
CA PRO A 29 9.44 -18.05 4.14
C PRO A 29 8.82 -18.75 5.34
N GLY A 30 7.65 -19.34 5.13
CA GLY A 30 6.86 -20.06 6.12
C GLY A 30 5.98 -21.09 5.43
N PRO A 31 4.96 -21.65 6.08
CA PRO A 31 4.42 -21.28 7.40
C PRO A 31 5.26 -21.79 8.58
N PHE A 32 5.08 -21.15 9.74
CA PHE A 32 5.73 -21.54 10.99
C PHE A 32 4.70 -22.20 11.92
N PRO A 33 4.67 -23.54 12.06
CA PRO A 33 3.75 -24.22 12.94
C PRO A 33 3.99 -23.86 14.41
N ILE A 34 2.93 -23.53 15.14
CA ILE A 34 2.98 -23.20 16.56
C ILE A 34 2.49 -24.36 17.42
N ARG A 35 3.02 -24.44 18.65
CA ARG A 35 2.65 -25.47 19.62
C ARG A 35 1.19 -25.29 20.02
N PRO A 36 0.42 -26.41 20.18
CA PRO A 36 -1.01 -26.34 20.52
C PRO A 36 -1.30 -25.52 21.78
N GLU A 37 -0.44 -25.62 22.78
CA GLU A 37 -0.56 -24.87 24.04
C GLU A 37 -0.33 -23.35 23.89
N CYS A 38 0.28 -22.94 22.79
CA CYS A 38 0.54 -21.52 22.46
C CYS A 38 -0.52 -20.93 21.53
N VAL A 39 -1.52 -21.72 21.10
CA VAL A 39 -2.58 -21.25 20.22
C VAL A 39 -3.48 -20.29 20.97
N PRO A 40 -3.72 -19.07 20.46
CA PRO A 40 -4.66 -18.13 21.06
C PRO A 40 -6.07 -18.72 21.14
N GLY A 41 -6.78 -18.49 22.23
CA GLY A 41 -8.17 -18.95 22.41
C GLY A 41 -9.18 -18.31 21.47
N ARG A 42 -8.76 -17.34 20.64
CA ARG A 42 -9.55 -16.70 19.57
C ARG A 42 -8.67 -16.51 18.33
N THR A 43 -9.25 -16.79 17.17
CA THR A 43 -8.64 -16.45 15.88
C THR A 43 -8.71 -14.94 15.66
N VAL A 44 -7.58 -14.27 15.76
CA VAL A 44 -7.42 -12.88 15.34
C VAL A 44 -6.44 -12.88 14.17
N HIS A 45 -6.84 -12.36 13.02
CA HIS A 45 -6.06 -12.45 11.79
C HIS A 45 -4.70 -11.76 11.91
N CYS A 46 -4.59 -10.63 12.57
CA CYS A 46 -3.34 -9.91 12.81
C CYS A 46 -3.42 -9.28 14.22
N PRO A 47 -3.13 -10.05 15.29
CA PRO A 47 -3.35 -9.56 16.65
C PRO A 47 -2.34 -8.52 17.11
N VAL A 48 -1.16 -8.47 16.49
CA VAL A 48 -0.06 -7.56 16.84
C VAL A 48 0.60 -7.05 15.57
N MET A 49 0.89 -5.76 15.57
CA MET A 49 1.69 -5.08 14.56
C MET A 49 2.85 -4.37 15.24
N ILE A 50 4.04 -4.52 14.70
CA ILE A 50 5.23 -3.80 15.11
C ILE A 50 5.43 -2.65 14.14
N LEU A 51 5.56 -1.45 14.70
CA LEU A 51 5.89 -0.24 13.98
C LEU A 51 7.37 0.04 14.18
N ALA A 52 8.12 0.12 13.11
CA ALA A 52 9.56 0.30 13.16
C ALA A 52 10.04 1.37 12.17
N GLN A 53 11.29 1.78 12.34
CA GLN A 53 11.99 2.71 11.46
C GLN A 53 13.07 1.95 10.71
N SER A 54 13.13 2.17 9.39
CA SER A 54 14.30 1.75 8.61
C SER A 54 15.42 2.79 8.71
N LYS A 55 16.62 2.39 8.32
CA LYS A 55 17.76 3.33 8.17
C LYS A 55 17.53 4.37 7.07
N GLN A 56 16.54 4.14 6.19
CA GLN A 56 16.16 5.02 5.11
C GLN A 56 15.18 6.13 5.55
N SER A 57 14.65 6.03 6.77
CA SER A 57 13.68 6.95 7.37
C SER A 57 13.97 7.13 8.87
N PRO A 58 15.13 7.67 9.25
CA PRO A 58 15.62 7.64 10.65
C PRO A 58 14.76 8.46 11.62
N ASP A 59 13.96 9.39 11.14
CA ASP A 59 13.14 10.27 11.97
C ASP A 59 11.67 9.87 12.03
N GLU A 60 11.27 8.83 11.28
CA GLU A 60 9.85 8.51 11.11
C GLU A 60 9.62 7.00 10.91
N ILE A 61 8.52 6.50 11.46
CA ILE A 61 8.07 5.12 11.26
C ILE A 61 7.72 4.93 9.79
N ASP A 62 8.34 3.94 9.16
CA ASP A 62 8.14 3.58 7.76
C ASP A 62 8.02 2.08 7.50
N LEU A 63 8.07 1.26 8.56
CA LEU A 63 7.93 -0.19 8.48
C LEU A 63 6.77 -0.68 9.35
N HIS A 64 5.94 -1.55 8.78
CA HIS A 64 5.02 -2.40 9.51
C HIS A 64 5.49 -3.85 9.41
N ILE A 65 5.58 -4.52 10.55
CA ILE A 65 5.85 -5.96 10.64
C ILE A 65 4.70 -6.56 11.42
N TYR A 66 4.01 -7.51 10.82
CA TYR A 66 2.87 -8.17 11.44
C TYR A 66 2.85 -9.65 11.11
N HIS A 67 2.19 -10.43 11.92
CA HIS A 67 1.98 -11.84 11.67
C HIS A 67 0.51 -12.12 11.38
N GLY A 68 0.29 -13.01 10.44
CA GLY A 68 -1.01 -13.63 10.23
C GLY A 68 -1.03 -15.02 10.83
N GLN A 69 -2.24 -15.54 11.03
CA GLN A 69 -2.47 -16.89 11.58
C GLN A 69 -3.45 -17.64 10.69
N ARG A 70 -3.20 -18.93 10.47
CA ARG A 70 -4.10 -19.81 9.75
C ARG A 70 -4.01 -21.23 10.27
N ILE A 71 -5.06 -22.02 9.97
CA ILE A 71 -5.08 -23.46 10.21
C ILE A 71 -4.87 -24.13 8.86
N GLU A 72 -3.84 -24.97 8.76
CA GLU A 72 -3.60 -25.83 7.61
C GLU A 72 -3.55 -27.28 8.10
N GLU A 73 -4.40 -28.11 7.54
CA GLU A 73 -4.51 -29.54 7.92
C GLU A 73 -4.64 -29.78 9.43
N GLY A 74 -5.33 -28.89 10.13
CA GLY A 74 -5.52 -28.96 11.58
C GLY A 74 -4.36 -28.42 12.41
N VAL A 75 -3.30 -27.91 11.79
CA VAL A 75 -2.14 -27.31 12.46
C VAL A 75 -2.23 -25.78 12.39
N TRP A 76 -2.13 -25.14 13.53
CA TRP A 76 -1.98 -23.68 13.59
C TRP A 76 -0.60 -23.26 13.13
N SER A 77 -0.58 -22.31 12.22
CA SER A 77 0.64 -21.75 11.68
C SER A 77 0.56 -20.24 11.65
N VAL A 78 1.73 -19.61 11.77
CA VAL A 78 1.90 -18.17 11.59
C VAL A 78 2.77 -17.90 10.38
N TRP A 79 2.60 -16.74 9.77
CA TRP A 79 3.51 -16.18 8.77
C TRP A 79 3.79 -14.74 9.14
N ILE A 80 4.86 -14.17 8.60
CA ILE A 80 5.24 -12.79 8.85
C ILE A 80 5.24 -12.03 7.56
N ASP A 81 4.59 -10.89 7.61
CA ASP A 81 4.60 -9.91 6.56
C ASP A 81 5.34 -8.65 7.02
N ILE A 82 6.16 -8.13 6.16
CA ILE A 82 6.85 -6.85 6.29
C ILE A 82 6.33 -5.93 5.19
N SER A 83 6.03 -4.70 5.52
CA SER A 83 5.60 -3.72 4.54
C SER A 83 6.29 -2.38 4.75
N VAL A 84 6.77 -1.79 3.64
CA VAL A 84 7.31 -0.43 3.64
C VAL A 84 6.14 0.55 3.47
N GLN A 85 5.88 1.34 4.50
CA GLN A 85 4.74 2.26 4.55
C GLN A 85 5.04 3.65 3.97
N TYR A 86 6.29 3.94 3.67
CA TYR A 86 6.69 5.14 2.96
C TYR A 86 7.46 4.78 1.69
N SER A 87 6.71 4.24 0.71
CA SER A 87 7.27 3.91 -0.60
C SER A 87 7.55 5.18 -1.40
N ARG A 88 8.72 5.23 -2.00
CA ARG A 88 9.17 6.27 -2.92
C ARG A 88 9.03 5.84 -4.38
N SER A 89 8.88 4.55 -4.60
CA SER A 89 8.61 3.97 -5.91
C SER A 89 7.24 4.41 -6.43
N VAL A 90 7.19 4.75 -7.70
CA VAL A 90 5.98 5.25 -8.37
C VAL A 90 5.73 4.46 -9.64
N GLY A 91 4.55 3.91 -9.72
CA GLY A 91 4.08 3.14 -10.86
C GLY A 91 3.02 3.84 -11.70
N THR A 92 2.33 3.06 -12.52
CA THR A 92 1.29 3.57 -13.43
C THR A 92 0.13 2.60 -13.60
N VAL A 93 -1.04 3.16 -13.96
CA VAL A 93 -2.21 2.42 -14.45
C VAL A 93 -2.53 2.90 -15.85
N ARG A 94 -2.62 1.99 -16.82
CA ARG A 94 -2.84 2.32 -18.23
C ARG A 94 -3.99 1.53 -18.84
N LEU A 95 -4.76 2.16 -19.70
CA LEU A 95 -5.69 1.44 -20.56
C LEU A 95 -4.93 0.61 -21.59
N THR A 96 -5.33 -0.65 -21.77
CA THR A 96 -4.76 -1.57 -22.75
C THR A 96 -5.49 -1.53 -24.09
N SER A 97 -6.75 -1.06 -24.08
CA SER A 97 -7.59 -0.93 -25.29
C SER A 97 -8.68 0.11 -25.09
N ALA A 98 -9.49 0.33 -26.13
CA ALA A 98 -10.70 1.15 -26.07
C ALA A 98 -11.93 0.37 -25.53
N ASP A 99 -11.81 -0.93 -25.34
CA ASP A 99 -12.85 -1.75 -24.73
C ASP A 99 -12.89 -1.47 -23.21
N PRO A 100 -14.00 -0.96 -22.65
CA PRO A 100 -14.12 -0.66 -21.23
C PRO A 100 -14.06 -1.90 -20.33
N LEU A 101 -14.23 -3.11 -20.88
CA LEU A 101 -14.14 -4.36 -20.16
C LEU A 101 -12.73 -4.98 -20.18
N ALA A 102 -11.82 -4.43 -20.99
CA ALA A 102 -10.44 -4.90 -20.99
C ALA A 102 -9.73 -4.50 -19.69
N ALA A 103 -9.03 -5.46 -19.09
CA ALA A 103 -8.25 -5.21 -17.87
C ALA A 103 -7.17 -4.15 -18.15
N PRO A 104 -6.98 -3.18 -17.23
CA PRO A 104 -5.90 -2.20 -17.35
C PRO A 104 -4.54 -2.86 -17.14
N ALA A 105 -3.50 -2.26 -17.70
CA ALA A 105 -2.12 -2.57 -17.31
C ALA A 105 -1.79 -1.81 -16.03
N ILE A 106 -1.47 -2.56 -14.97
CA ILE A 106 -1.06 -2.04 -13.67
C ILE A 106 0.41 -2.37 -13.48
N ASP A 107 1.23 -1.35 -13.38
CA ASP A 107 2.67 -1.48 -13.11
C ASP A 107 3.00 -0.75 -11.81
N HIS A 108 3.14 -1.49 -10.72
CA HIS A 108 3.43 -0.92 -9.40
C HIS A 108 4.84 -0.35 -9.32
N ARG A 109 5.79 -0.88 -10.10
CA ARG A 109 7.22 -0.54 -10.02
C ARG A 109 7.79 -0.61 -8.61
N HIS A 110 7.31 -1.56 -7.80
CA HIS A 110 7.84 -1.77 -6.46
C HIS A 110 9.38 -1.85 -6.51
N LEU A 111 10.03 -1.22 -5.52
CA LEU A 111 11.49 -1.21 -5.37
C LEU A 111 12.24 -0.53 -6.54
N SER A 112 11.57 0.28 -7.37
CA SER A 112 12.25 1.08 -8.39
C SER A 112 13.10 2.21 -7.78
N ASP A 113 12.73 2.72 -6.61
CA ASP A 113 13.62 3.51 -5.77
C ASP A 113 14.44 2.58 -4.87
N PRO A 114 15.78 2.64 -4.92
CA PRO A 114 16.65 1.74 -4.16
C PRO A 114 16.47 1.85 -2.63
N ARG A 115 15.97 2.99 -2.14
CA ARG A 115 15.70 3.18 -0.70
C ARG A 115 14.57 2.30 -0.21
N ASP A 116 13.58 2.00 -1.05
CA ASP A 116 12.48 1.10 -0.70
C ASP A 116 12.98 -0.34 -0.54
N LEU A 117 13.92 -0.77 -1.38
CA LEU A 117 14.58 -2.07 -1.25
C LEU A 117 15.38 -2.15 0.06
N GLU A 118 16.16 -1.12 0.37
CA GLU A 118 16.96 -1.11 1.60
C GLU A 118 16.08 -1.05 2.86
N ALA A 119 14.98 -0.28 2.83
CA ALA A 119 14.01 -0.28 3.92
C ALA A 119 13.38 -1.67 4.11
N MET A 120 13.03 -2.36 3.02
CA MET A 120 12.51 -3.73 3.08
C MET A 120 13.55 -4.70 3.64
N CYS A 121 14.84 -4.53 3.28
CA CYS A 121 15.93 -5.33 3.87
C CYS A 121 16.01 -5.13 5.39
N ASP A 122 15.97 -3.87 5.86
CA ASP A 122 16.02 -3.56 7.29
C ASP A 122 14.83 -4.20 8.02
N GLY A 123 13.62 -4.13 7.45
CA GLY A 123 12.42 -4.78 7.98
C GLY A 123 12.52 -6.30 8.03
N ALA A 124 13.06 -6.92 6.97
CA ALA A 124 13.22 -8.38 6.89
C ALA A 124 14.26 -8.89 7.90
N GLU A 125 15.36 -8.18 8.09
CA GLU A 125 16.37 -8.50 9.11
C GLU A 125 15.76 -8.41 10.51
N LEU A 126 15.04 -7.32 10.82
CA LEU A 126 14.37 -7.14 12.11
C LEU A 126 13.34 -8.25 12.37
N ALA A 127 12.52 -8.58 11.39
CA ALA A 127 11.52 -9.65 11.50
C ALA A 127 12.17 -11.01 11.73
N ALA A 128 13.27 -11.32 11.02
CA ALA A 128 14.01 -12.56 11.21
C ALA A 128 14.65 -12.65 12.60
N ASP A 129 15.23 -11.56 13.11
CA ASP A 129 15.81 -11.50 14.46
C ASP A 129 14.75 -11.72 15.54
N LEU A 130 13.54 -11.19 15.36
CA LEU A 130 12.41 -11.45 16.27
C LEU A 130 12.05 -12.94 16.30
N PHE A 131 12.01 -13.59 15.15
CA PHE A 131 11.70 -15.02 15.02
C PHE A 131 12.83 -15.90 15.57
N ASP A 132 14.06 -15.44 15.50
CA ASP A 132 15.21 -16.10 16.08
C ASP A 132 15.31 -15.92 17.60
N SER A 133 14.46 -15.08 18.20
CA SER A 133 14.43 -14.87 19.65
C SER A 133 14.02 -16.14 20.41
N ALA A 134 14.60 -16.35 21.59
CA ALA A 134 14.29 -17.52 22.43
C ALA A 134 12.79 -17.61 22.78
N ILE A 135 12.13 -16.48 23.00
CA ILE A 135 10.70 -16.41 23.34
C ILE A 135 9.85 -16.97 22.18
N VAL A 136 10.10 -16.51 20.95
CA VAL A 136 9.34 -16.96 19.78
C VAL A 136 9.63 -18.43 19.47
N ARG A 137 10.90 -18.85 19.51
CA ARG A 137 11.29 -20.26 19.27
C ARG A 137 10.60 -21.23 20.23
N GLN A 138 10.39 -20.86 21.49
CA GLN A 138 9.67 -21.69 22.45
C GLN A 138 8.20 -21.93 22.06
N THR A 139 7.60 -21.07 21.26
CA THR A 139 6.21 -21.22 20.79
C THR A 139 6.09 -22.07 19.53
N MET A 140 7.18 -22.33 18.82
CA MET A 140 7.21 -23.06 17.56
C MET A 140 7.33 -24.56 17.74
N MET A 141 6.75 -25.34 16.86
CA MET A 141 6.88 -26.82 16.84
C MET A 141 8.24 -27.29 16.32
N ALA A 142 8.89 -26.44 15.51
CA ALA A 142 10.22 -26.68 14.94
C ALA A 142 11.01 -25.37 14.89
N GLU A 143 12.32 -25.49 14.69
CA GLU A 143 13.19 -24.31 14.50
C GLU A 143 12.67 -23.47 13.30
N PRO A 144 12.29 -22.21 13.52
CA PRO A 144 11.86 -21.34 12.44
C PRO A 144 13.05 -21.02 11.53
N LYS A 145 12.85 -21.16 10.22
CA LYS A 145 13.83 -20.76 9.21
C LYS A 145 13.38 -19.45 8.55
N ALA A 146 13.15 -18.43 9.37
CA ALA A 146 12.72 -17.12 8.87
C ALA A 146 13.79 -16.45 7.99
N ARG A 147 15.07 -16.70 8.31
CA ARG A 147 16.20 -16.22 7.54
C ARG A 147 16.62 -17.25 6.48
N SER A 148 16.32 -16.99 5.21
CA SER A 148 16.70 -17.81 4.05
C SER A 148 17.92 -17.29 3.28
N TRP A 149 18.56 -16.24 3.78
CA TRP A 149 19.72 -15.56 3.18
C TRP A 149 20.91 -15.57 4.13
N GLN A 150 22.11 -15.56 3.58
CA GLN A 150 23.39 -15.54 4.32
C GLN A 150 24.00 -14.13 4.39
N ASN A 151 23.68 -13.28 3.41
CA ASN A 151 24.17 -11.92 3.30
C ASN A 151 23.12 -10.99 2.69
N ARG A 152 23.40 -9.68 2.73
CA ARG A 152 22.45 -8.66 2.27
C ARG A 152 22.18 -8.71 0.76
N ASP A 153 23.11 -9.19 -0.05
CA ASP A 153 22.88 -9.31 -1.51
C ASP A 153 21.93 -10.45 -1.84
N GLU A 154 22.04 -11.57 -1.14
CA GLU A 154 21.04 -12.65 -1.22
C GLU A 154 19.66 -12.20 -0.73
N LEU A 155 19.61 -11.40 0.36
CA LEU A 155 18.37 -10.81 0.83
C LEU A 155 17.75 -9.88 -0.21
N ARG A 156 18.52 -8.99 -0.83
CA ARG A 156 18.04 -8.13 -1.92
C ARG A 156 17.49 -8.94 -3.10
N ALA A 157 18.16 -10.02 -3.48
CA ALA A 157 17.70 -10.90 -4.55
C ALA A 157 16.38 -11.59 -4.16
N PHE A 158 16.27 -12.10 -2.93
CA PHE A 158 15.08 -12.71 -2.40
C PHE A 158 13.90 -11.72 -2.40
N ILE A 159 14.12 -10.49 -1.91
CA ILE A 159 13.09 -9.44 -1.87
C ILE A 159 12.57 -9.14 -3.28
N ARG A 160 13.47 -8.92 -4.25
CA ARG A 160 13.07 -8.63 -5.65
C ARG A 160 12.23 -9.72 -6.29
N GLN A 161 12.44 -10.97 -5.90
CA GLN A 161 11.70 -12.11 -6.45
C GLN A 161 10.34 -12.32 -5.76
N ASN A 162 10.17 -11.83 -4.53
CA ASN A 162 9.02 -12.16 -3.68
C ASN A 162 8.21 -10.94 -3.24
N VAL A 163 8.63 -9.73 -3.61
CA VAL A 163 7.86 -8.52 -3.28
C VAL A 163 6.48 -8.56 -3.93
N SER A 164 5.48 -8.18 -3.15
CA SER A 164 4.08 -8.12 -3.56
C SER A 164 3.42 -6.80 -3.13
N THR A 165 2.16 -6.65 -3.40
CA THR A 165 1.34 -5.50 -3.00
C THR A 165 0.74 -5.72 -1.62
N MET A 166 0.61 -4.66 -0.82
CA MET A 166 -0.18 -4.61 0.41
C MET A 166 -1.66 -4.28 0.14
N PHE A 167 -2.04 -4.15 -1.14
CA PHE A 167 -3.38 -3.72 -1.56
C PHE A 167 -3.78 -2.34 -1.05
N HIS A 168 -2.85 -1.41 -1.02
CA HIS A 168 -3.04 -0.01 -0.65
C HIS A 168 -2.79 0.97 -1.81
N PRO A 169 -3.27 0.70 -3.05
CA PRO A 169 -3.00 1.58 -4.19
C PRO A 169 -3.59 2.97 -3.96
N SER A 170 -2.84 3.99 -4.36
CA SER A 170 -3.21 5.40 -4.21
C SER A 170 -2.55 6.27 -5.28
N GLY A 171 -2.93 7.54 -5.36
CA GLY A 171 -2.21 8.58 -6.10
C GLY A 171 -2.48 8.69 -7.60
N THR A 172 -3.24 7.79 -8.22
CA THR A 172 -3.47 7.77 -9.69
C THR A 172 -4.34 8.90 -10.24
N CYS A 173 -4.97 9.69 -9.37
CA CYS A 173 -5.66 10.94 -9.68
C CYS A 173 -5.18 12.05 -8.74
N LYS A 174 -3.87 12.17 -8.59
CA LYS A 174 -3.18 12.98 -7.59
C LYS A 174 -3.77 14.38 -7.44
N MET A 175 -4.03 14.77 -6.18
CA MET A 175 -4.40 16.14 -5.83
C MET A 175 -3.19 17.06 -5.94
N GLY A 176 -3.42 18.27 -6.46
CA GLY A 176 -2.39 19.30 -6.54
C GLY A 176 -2.88 20.59 -7.20
N PRO A 177 -2.05 21.64 -7.20
CA PRO A 177 -2.39 22.89 -7.86
C PRO A 177 -2.40 22.72 -9.38
N ALA A 178 -3.18 23.57 -10.07
CA ALA A 178 -3.31 23.52 -11.53
C ALA A 178 -2.00 23.71 -12.32
N ILE A 179 -0.96 24.23 -11.67
CA ILE A 179 0.39 24.37 -12.26
C ILE A 179 1.17 23.06 -12.26
N ASP A 180 0.81 22.09 -11.41
CA ASP A 180 1.41 20.76 -11.44
C ASP A 180 0.82 19.96 -12.62
N PRO A 181 1.61 19.60 -13.65
CA PRO A 181 1.12 18.93 -14.83
C PRO A 181 0.58 17.50 -14.54
N LEU A 182 0.93 16.93 -13.39
CA LEU A 182 0.46 15.64 -12.96
C LEU A 182 -0.69 15.72 -11.94
N ALA A 183 -1.13 16.92 -11.54
CA ALA A 183 -2.32 17.06 -10.73
C ALA A 183 -3.58 16.80 -11.56
N VAL A 184 -4.44 15.94 -11.03
CA VAL A 184 -5.73 15.59 -11.65
C VAL A 184 -6.87 16.33 -10.98
N VAL A 185 -6.81 16.52 -9.67
CA VAL A 185 -7.85 17.21 -8.89
C VAL A 185 -7.30 18.34 -8.05
N ASP A 186 -8.16 19.34 -7.76
CA ASP A 186 -7.87 20.42 -6.82
C ASP A 186 -8.09 20.00 -5.35
N ALA A 187 -7.88 20.92 -4.40
CA ALA A 187 -8.08 20.70 -2.98
C ALA A 187 -9.55 20.43 -2.56
N ASP A 188 -10.51 20.68 -3.44
CA ASP A 188 -11.92 20.32 -3.28
C ASP A 188 -12.27 19.03 -4.04
N ALA A 189 -11.25 18.27 -4.46
CA ALA A 189 -11.36 17.03 -5.25
C ALA A 189 -12.06 17.22 -6.62
N ARG A 190 -12.09 18.44 -7.17
CA ARG A 190 -12.64 18.71 -8.50
C ARG A 190 -11.60 18.41 -9.57
N VAL A 191 -12.03 17.74 -10.62
CA VAL A 191 -11.15 17.45 -11.77
C VAL A 191 -10.81 18.75 -12.50
N HIS A 192 -9.51 19.01 -12.69
CA HIS A 192 -9.04 20.19 -13.41
C HIS A 192 -9.59 20.25 -14.82
N GLY A 193 -10.12 21.40 -15.20
CA GLY A 193 -10.67 21.63 -16.54
C GLY A 193 -12.03 20.98 -16.84
N VAL A 194 -12.62 20.23 -15.90
CA VAL A 194 -13.94 19.59 -16.07
C VAL A 194 -14.93 20.10 -15.04
N ARG A 195 -16.04 20.69 -15.49
CA ARG A 195 -17.08 21.15 -14.58
C ARG A 195 -17.97 19.99 -14.11
N GLY A 196 -18.30 19.96 -12.82
CA GLY A 196 -19.25 19.01 -12.24
C GLY A 196 -18.69 17.61 -11.98
N LEU A 197 -17.38 17.37 -12.17
CA LEU A 197 -16.73 16.09 -11.91
C LEU A 197 -15.77 16.19 -10.73
N ARG A 198 -15.81 15.17 -9.86
CA ARG A 198 -14.87 14.97 -8.75
C ARG A 198 -14.40 13.53 -8.71
N VAL A 199 -13.21 13.35 -8.14
CA VAL A 199 -12.69 12.05 -7.71
C VAL A 199 -12.47 12.12 -6.21
N VAL A 200 -13.01 11.16 -5.44
CA VAL A 200 -13.00 11.19 -3.97
C VAL A 200 -12.75 9.79 -3.42
N ASP A 201 -11.56 9.29 -3.64
CA ASP A 201 -11.05 8.01 -3.15
C ASP A 201 -9.53 8.09 -2.91
N ALA A 202 -8.86 6.98 -2.62
CA ALA A 202 -7.42 6.97 -2.36
C ALA A 202 -6.57 7.45 -3.55
N SER A 203 -7.12 7.46 -4.77
CA SER A 203 -6.37 7.91 -5.94
C SER A 203 -6.00 9.40 -5.90
N ILE A 204 -6.72 10.20 -5.09
CA ILE A 204 -6.43 11.63 -4.96
C ILE A 204 -5.22 11.95 -4.06
N PHE A 205 -4.69 10.99 -3.32
CA PHE A 205 -3.59 11.27 -2.39
C PHE A 205 -2.35 11.77 -3.14
N PRO A 206 -1.79 12.93 -2.75
CA PRO A 206 -0.54 13.43 -3.32
C PRO A 206 0.68 12.59 -2.88
N GLN A 207 0.55 11.91 -1.75
CA GLN A 207 1.48 10.95 -1.19
C GLN A 207 0.68 9.88 -0.46
N GLY A 208 1.02 8.61 -0.62
CA GLY A 208 0.43 7.50 0.11
C GLY A 208 0.58 7.70 1.63
N PRO A 209 -0.45 7.40 2.44
CA PRO A 209 -0.35 7.51 3.89
C PRO A 209 0.65 6.49 4.44
N ARG A 210 1.23 6.77 5.61
CA ARG A 210 2.12 5.84 6.31
C ARG A 210 1.34 4.85 7.16
N GLY A 211 0.47 4.11 6.53
CA GLY A 211 -0.41 3.13 7.16
C GLY A 211 -1.55 2.73 6.22
N ASN A 212 -2.48 1.94 6.73
CA ASN A 212 -3.62 1.46 5.95
C ASN A 212 -4.40 2.62 5.32
N THR A 213 -4.76 2.47 4.06
CA THR A 213 -5.41 3.53 3.27
C THR A 213 -6.89 3.77 3.63
N HIS A 214 -7.57 2.81 4.27
CA HIS A 214 -9.01 2.87 4.53
C HIS A 214 -9.41 4.11 5.36
N GLY A 215 -8.78 4.31 6.53
CA GLY A 215 -9.09 5.43 7.41
C GLY A 215 -8.92 6.80 6.75
N PRO A 216 -7.74 7.09 6.15
CA PRO A 216 -7.52 8.32 5.39
C PRO A 216 -8.50 8.52 4.23
N THR A 217 -8.87 7.46 3.51
CA THR A 217 -9.84 7.54 2.41
C THR A 217 -11.22 7.95 2.90
N VAL A 218 -11.72 7.31 3.95
CA VAL A 218 -13.02 7.66 4.56
C VAL A 218 -13.01 9.09 5.09
N ALA A 219 -11.95 9.49 5.80
CA ALA A 219 -11.81 10.85 6.33
C ALA A 219 -11.79 11.91 5.22
N SER A 220 -11.05 11.66 4.14
CA SER A 220 -11.01 12.56 2.98
C SER A 220 -12.37 12.68 2.30
N ALA A 221 -13.08 11.56 2.13
CA ALA A 221 -14.42 11.54 1.53
C ALA A 221 -15.41 12.32 2.37
N GLU A 222 -15.39 12.17 3.70
CA GLU A 222 -16.26 12.90 4.62
C GLU A 222 -16.00 14.42 4.55
N VAL A 223 -14.75 14.85 4.53
CA VAL A 223 -14.39 16.27 4.40
C VAL A 223 -14.91 16.85 3.08
N VAL A 224 -14.76 16.14 1.97
CA VAL A 224 -15.23 16.59 0.66
C VAL A 224 -16.76 16.61 0.62
N ALA A 225 -17.43 15.60 1.18
CA ALA A 225 -18.90 15.55 1.26
C ALA A 225 -19.45 16.76 2.01
N ARG A 226 -18.90 17.11 3.18
CA ARG A 226 -19.28 18.31 3.93
C ARG A 226 -19.10 19.59 3.12
N ARG A 227 -17.96 19.75 2.44
CA ARG A 227 -17.74 20.93 1.58
C ARG A 227 -18.73 21.05 0.43
N ILE A 228 -19.25 19.93 -0.09
CA ILE A 228 -20.29 19.93 -1.11
C ILE A 228 -21.62 20.37 -0.52
N THR A 229 -22.02 19.81 0.63
CA THR A 229 -23.29 20.12 1.29
C THR A 229 -23.35 21.55 1.83
N ASP A 230 -22.28 22.03 2.49
CA ASP A 230 -22.21 23.39 3.04
C ASP A 230 -22.32 24.47 1.96
N ARG A 231 -21.85 24.18 0.74
CA ARG A 231 -22.00 25.10 -0.42
C ARG A 231 -23.38 25.06 -1.05
N THR A 232 -24.14 23.98 -0.82
CA THR A 232 -25.51 23.83 -1.35
C THR A 232 -26.57 24.35 -0.40
N ILE A 233 -26.25 24.51 0.89
CA ILE A 233 -27.15 25.15 1.87
C ILE A 233 -26.87 26.65 1.83
N PRO A 234 -27.84 27.49 1.35
CA PRO A 234 -27.68 28.93 1.48
C PRO A 234 -27.55 29.26 2.97
N HIS A 235 -26.49 29.97 3.37
CA HIS A 235 -26.37 30.50 4.70
C HIS A 235 -27.62 31.35 4.97
N GLN A 236 -28.60 30.82 5.67
CA GLN A 236 -29.62 31.64 6.31
C GLN A 236 -28.87 32.46 7.37
N ARG A 237 -28.57 33.72 7.03
CA ARG A 237 -28.09 34.68 8.01
C ARG A 237 -29.25 34.87 9.01
N VAL A 238 -29.02 34.42 10.23
CA VAL A 238 -29.83 34.77 11.38
C VAL A 238 -29.47 36.19 11.78
#